data_64d594e6edba4c2ac5097c0887deb46d
#
_entry.id   64d594e6edba4c2ac5097c0887deb46d
#
_cell.length_a   1.000
_cell.length_b   1.000
_cell.length_c   1.000
_cell.angle_alpha   90.00
_cell.angle_beta   90.00
_cell.angle_gamma   90.00
#
_symmetry.space_group_name_H-M   'P 1'
#
loop_
_entity.id
_entity.type
_entity.pdbx_description
1 polymer ?
#
loop_
_entity_poly.entity_id
_entity_poly.type
_entity_poly.pdbx_seq_one_letter_code
_entity_poly.pdbx_strand_id
1 'polypeptide(L)'
;MAQLIKFLFWLSIGLTSLGILATLSVYLYLKPDLPEISLVDQSQLQVPLKIYTNDGVLIGEFGEKKRRPINFQEIPDNLKNAFLAAEDSGFFQHQGISYTGIVRSFLRCIGPNGCFGGGGTISMQVVRGYVLTRDQTIVRKLKEILLAYQLESSASKEEIFELYVNSIFLGNRSYGIESAADTYFGKTSNELSLAESLSLIHISEPTRQEA
;
A
#
# COMPACT_ATOMS: atom_id res chain seq x y z
N MET A 1 35.52 24.35 27.65
CA MET A 1 35.18 23.15 26.84
C MET A 1 34.36 22.12 27.60
N ALA A 2 34.78 21.62 28.76
CA ALA A 2 34.04 20.57 29.51
C ALA A 2 32.61 20.93 29.92
N GLN A 3 32.34 22.19 30.28
CA GLN A 3 30.96 22.64 30.61
C GLN A 3 30.06 22.71 29.41
N LEU A 4 30.56 23.12 28.25
CA LEU A 4 29.81 23.14 27.00
C LEU A 4 29.42 21.71 26.55
N ILE A 5 30.36 20.76 26.69
CA ILE A 5 30.08 19.33 26.36
C ILE A 5 29.00 18.78 27.29
N LYS A 6 29.06 19.06 28.59
CA LYS A 6 28.02 18.65 29.55
C LYS A 6 26.65 19.28 29.21
N PHE A 7 26.64 20.56 28.88
CA PHE A 7 25.40 21.24 28.47
C PHE A 7 24.79 20.61 27.21
N LEU A 8 25.59 20.40 26.16
CA LEU A 8 25.12 19.74 24.92
C LEU A 8 24.63 18.30 25.16
N PHE A 9 25.29 17.57 26.06
CA PHE A 9 24.89 16.23 26.45
C PHE A 9 23.50 16.23 27.13
N TRP A 10 23.28 17.10 28.14
CA TRP A 10 22.00 17.20 28.80
C TRP A 10 20.90 17.76 27.89
N LEU A 11 21.25 18.69 26.99
CA LEU A 11 20.33 19.20 25.98
C LEU A 11 19.88 18.09 25.02
N SER A 12 20.82 17.23 24.56
CA SER A 12 20.47 16.10 23.67
C SER A 12 19.56 15.09 24.38
N ILE A 13 19.82 14.78 25.66
CA ILE A 13 18.93 13.90 26.45
C ILE A 13 17.55 14.52 26.59
N GLY A 14 17.48 15.81 26.90
CA GLY A 14 16.19 16.51 27.01
C GLY A 14 15.39 16.49 25.70
N LEU A 15 16.03 16.76 24.57
CA LEU A 15 15.40 16.71 23.24
C LEU A 15 14.92 15.30 22.87
N THR A 16 15.74 14.28 23.13
CA THR A 16 15.35 12.89 22.85
C THR A 16 14.19 12.44 23.74
N SER A 17 14.24 12.79 25.03
CA SER A 17 13.15 12.49 25.97
C SER A 17 11.83 13.16 25.58
N LEU A 18 11.90 14.43 25.17
CA LEU A 18 10.73 15.17 24.67
C LEU A 18 10.16 14.52 23.38
N GLY A 19 11.05 14.08 22.48
CA GLY A 19 10.65 13.37 21.25
C GLY A 19 9.93 12.07 21.56
N ILE A 20 10.46 11.28 22.49
CA ILE A 20 9.83 10.01 22.90
C ILE A 20 8.45 10.27 23.54
N LEU A 21 8.35 11.25 24.43
CA LEU A 21 7.08 11.61 25.07
C LEU A 21 6.04 12.09 24.04
N ALA A 22 6.44 12.92 23.08
CA ALA A 22 5.57 13.38 22.00
C ALA A 22 5.06 12.20 21.14
N THR A 23 5.96 11.28 20.75
CA THR A 23 5.60 10.10 19.97
C THR A 23 4.65 9.18 20.74
N LEU A 24 4.92 8.96 22.03
CA LEU A 24 4.05 8.14 22.89
C LEU A 24 2.68 8.79 23.06
N SER A 25 2.63 10.10 23.25
CA SER A 25 1.36 10.85 23.37
C SER A 25 0.51 10.75 22.11
N VAL A 26 1.13 10.89 20.93
CA VAL A 26 0.45 10.72 19.64
C VAL A 26 -0.06 9.29 19.48
N TYR A 27 0.77 8.30 19.82
CA TYR A 27 0.37 6.89 19.76
C TYR A 27 -0.84 6.59 20.67
N LEU A 28 -0.79 7.01 21.93
CA LEU A 28 -1.88 6.82 22.89
C LEU A 28 -3.17 7.54 22.47
N TYR A 29 -3.04 8.71 21.87
CA TYR A 29 -4.18 9.47 21.34
C TYR A 29 -4.85 8.78 20.15
N LEU A 30 -4.05 8.20 19.25
CA LEU A 30 -4.56 7.56 18.04
C LEU A 30 -5.01 6.11 18.25
N LYS A 31 -4.45 5.41 19.25
CA LYS A 31 -4.70 3.99 19.50
C LYS A 31 -6.18 3.59 19.62
N PRO A 32 -7.05 4.34 20.33
CA PRO A 32 -8.48 3.98 20.44
C PRO A 32 -9.24 4.04 19.12
N ASP A 33 -8.78 4.88 18.19
CA ASP A 33 -9.40 5.09 16.89
C ASP A 33 -8.80 4.22 15.78
N LEU A 34 -7.83 3.35 16.12
CA LEU A 34 -7.27 2.42 15.15
C LEU A 34 -8.22 1.21 15.03
N PRO A 35 -8.70 0.91 13.82
CA PRO A 35 -9.46 -0.31 13.60
C PRO A 35 -8.56 -1.53 13.84
N GLU A 36 -9.14 -2.59 14.37
CA GLU A 36 -8.45 -3.87 14.45
C GLU A 36 -8.17 -4.35 13.02
N ILE A 37 -6.89 -4.57 12.74
CA ILE A 37 -6.49 -5.38 11.58
C ILE A 37 -6.75 -6.84 11.98
N SER A 38 -8.01 -7.24 12.10
CA SER A 38 -8.36 -8.64 11.89
C SER A 38 -7.87 -8.92 10.47
N LEU A 39 -6.96 -9.88 10.30
CA LEU A 39 -6.40 -10.32 9.03
C LEU A 39 -7.41 -10.03 7.95
N VAL A 40 -7.09 -9.09 7.06
CA VAL A 40 -8.03 -8.59 6.06
C VAL A 40 -8.55 -9.82 5.36
N ASP A 41 -9.72 -10.25 5.79
CA ASP A 41 -10.31 -11.49 5.33
C ASP A 41 -10.56 -11.31 3.84
N GLN A 42 -9.80 -12.02 3.03
CA GLN A 42 -9.98 -12.00 1.56
C GLN A 42 -11.42 -12.34 1.19
N SER A 43 -12.17 -12.99 2.10
CA SER A 43 -13.61 -13.26 1.94
C SER A 43 -14.45 -11.97 1.88
N GLN A 44 -13.95 -10.83 2.38
CA GLN A 44 -14.62 -9.52 2.25
C GLN A 44 -14.39 -8.85 0.89
N LEU A 45 -13.52 -9.41 0.04
CA LEU A 45 -13.39 -8.96 -1.33
C LEU A 45 -14.69 -9.29 -2.08
N GLN A 46 -15.49 -8.26 -2.36
CA GLN A 46 -16.71 -8.43 -3.17
C GLN A 46 -16.33 -9.01 -4.54
N VAL A 47 -16.60 -10.29 -4.74
CA VAL A 47 -16.43 -10.96 -6.03
C VAL A 47 -17.73 -10.79 -6.83
N PRO A 48 -17.65 -10.44 -8.12
CA PRO A 48 -18.86 -10.30 -8.94
C PRO A 48 -19.57 -11.65 -9.12
N LEU A 49 -20.89 -11.59 -9.22
CA LEU A 49 -21.72 -12.75 -9.54
C LEU A 49 -21.52 -13.10 -11.03
N LYS A 50 -21.05 -14.30 -11.30
CA LYS A 50 -20.93 -14.84 -12.66
C LYS A 50 -22.07 -15.80 -12.94
N ILE A 51 -22.77 -15.58 -14.04
CA ILE A 51 -23.87 -16.44 -14.50
C ILE A 51 -23.38 -17.19 -15.75
N TYR A 52 -23.50 -18.52 -15.71
CA TYR A 52 -23.09 -19.39 -16.79
C TYR A 52 -24.30 -20.13 -17.37
N THR A 53 -24.24 -20.50 -18.65
CA THR A 53 -25.13 -21.49 -19.25
C THR A 53 -24.85 -22.88 -18.68
N ASN A 54 -25.76 -23.83 -18.91
CA ASN A 54 -25.57 -25.22 -18.45
C ASN A 54 -24.34 -25.91 -19.10
N ASP A 55 -23.92 -25.43 -20.26
CA ASP A 55 -22.73 -25.85 -21.01
C ASP A 55 -21.44 -25.05 -20.66
N GLY A 56 -21.51 -24.23 -19.60
CA GLY A 56 -20.33 -23.54 -19.05
C GLY A 56 -19.95 -22.23 -19.74
N VAL A 57 -20.77 -21.71 -20.65
CA VAL A 57 -20.50 -20.42 -21.31
C VAL A 57 -20.93 -19.28 -20.39
N LEU A 58 -20.04 -18.29 -20.15
CA LEU A 58 -20.34 -17.13 -19.36
C LEU A 58 -21.41 -16.25 -20.04
N ILE A 59 -22.59 -16.12 -19.43
CA ILE A 59 -23.69 -15.27 -19.92
C ILE A 59 -23.43 -13.81 -19.51
N GLY A 60 -22.93 -13.59 -18.28
CA GLY A 60 -22.69 -12.25 -17.78
C GLY A 60 -22.05 -12.24 -16.42
N GLU A 61 -21.43 -11.11 -16.10
CA GLU A 61 -20.77 -10.82 -14.83
C GLU A 61 -21.43 -9.57 -14.22
N PHE A 62 -22.03 -9.75 -13.04
CA PHE A 62 -22.80 -8.72 -12.35
C PHE A 62 -22.11 -8.31 -11.04
N GLY A 63 -21.79 -7.03 -10.93
CA GLY A 63 -21.13 -6.43 -9.77
C GLY A 63 -20.51 -5.08 -10.12
N GLU A 64 -20.37 -4.22 -9.11
CA GLU A 64 -19.70 -2.92 -9.30
C GLU A 64 -18.21 -3.05 -9.53
N LYS A 65 -17.59 -4.10 -8.97
CA LYS A 65 -16.14 -4.32 -8.97
C LYS A 65 -15.83 -5.65 -9.63
N LYS A 66 -14.97 -5.61 -10.65
CA LYS A 66 -14.41 -6.82 -11.23
C LYS A 66 -13.22 -7.24 -10.38
N ARG A 67 -13.25 -8.44 -9.82
CA ARG A 67 -12.15 -9.00 -9.02
C ARG A 67 -11.93 -10.46 -9.38
N ARG A 68 -10.66 -10.81 -9.57
CA ARG A 68 -10.18 -12.18 -9.73
C ARG A 68 -8.96 -12.32 -8.83
N PRO A 69 -9.13 -12.76 -7.57
CA PRO A 69 -8.01 -12.93 -6.66
C PRO A 69 -7.05 -13.99 -7.18
N ILE A 70 -5.77 -13.75 -6.97
CA ILE A 70 -4.65 -14.63 -7.35
C ILE A 70 -3.75 -14.82 -6.13
N ASN A 71 -3.25 -16.04 -5.92
CA ASN A 71 -2.32 -16.33 -4.83
C ASN A 71 -0.91 -15.81 -5.14
N PHE A 72 -0.12 -15.53 -4.11
CA PHE A 72 1.25 -15.02 -4.27
C PHE A 72 2.12 -15.90 -5.18
N GLN A 73 2.00 -17.23 -5.06
CA GLN A 73 2.77 -18.20 -5.84
C GLN A 73 2.43 -18.19 -7.34
N GLU A 74 1.21 -17.78 -7.67
CA GLU A 74 0.71 -17.72 -9.05
C GLU A 74 1.09 -16.42 -9.77
N ILE A 75 1.55 -15.38 -9.01
CA ILE A 75 1.94 -14.10 -9.58
C ILE A 75 3.27 -14.27 -10.34
N PRO A 76 3.34 -13.89 -11.64
CA PRO A 76 4.59 -13.99 -12.41
C PRO A 76 5.70 -13.10 -11.82
N ASP A 77 6.94 -13.59 -11.84
CA ASP A 77 8.09 -12.84 -11.27
C ASP A 77 8.34 -11.50 -11.99
N ASN A 78 8.12 -11.45 -13.30
CA ASN A 78 8.20 -10.19 -14.05
C ASN A 78 7.23 -9.14 -13.51
N LEU A 79 6.02 -9.55 -13.16
CA LEU A 79 4.98 -8.67 -12.63
C LEU A 79 5.30 -8.27 -11.18
N LYS A 80 5.73 -9.22 -10.32
CA LYS A 80 6.22 -8.93 -8.97
C LYS A 80 7.32 -7.88 -8.99
N ASN A 81 8.36 -8.13 -9.80
CA ASN A 81 9.51 -7.24 -9.90
C ASN A 81 9.14 -5.86 -10.44
N ALA A 82 8.22 -5.79 -11.40
CA ALA A 82 7.76 -4.53 -11.97
C ALA A 82 7.03 -3.68 -10.92
N PHE A 83 6.11 -4.27 -10.14
CA PHE A 83 5.42 -3.57 -9.04
C PHE A 83 6.38 -3.15 -7.92
N LEU A 84 7.29 -4.04 -7.52
CA LEU A 84 8.29 -3.72 -6.50
C LEU A 84 9.19 -2.57 -6.95
N ALA A 85 9.67 -2.59 -8.18
CA ALA A 85 10.54 -1.54 -8.71
C ALA A 85 9.85 -0.17 -8.78
N ALA A 86 8.58 -0.15 -9.16
CA ALA A 86 7.81 1.09 -9.31
C ALA A 86 7.32 1.65 -7.97
N GLU A 87 6.85 0.78 -7.07
CA GLU A 87 6.15 1.20 -5.86
C GLU A 87 7.03 1.20 -4.62
N ASP A 88 7.77 0.12 -4.39
CA ASP A 88 8.55 -0.07 -3.18
C ASP A 88 9.68 -1.10 -3.39
N SER A 89 10.77 -0.66 -3.98
CA SER A 89 11.93 -1.52 -4.27
C SER A 89 12.57 -2.17 -3.03
N GLY A 90 12.33 -1.61 -1.85
CA GLY A 90 12.80 -2.12 -0.56
C GLY A 90 11.78 -2.90 0.24
N PHE A 91 10.64 -3.27 -0.33
CA PHE A 91 9.50 -3.85 0.37
C PHE A 91 9.86 -5.03 1.28
N PHE A 92 10.67 -5.97 0.79
CA PHE A 92 11.11 -7.14 1.57
C PHE A 92 12.18 -6.84 2.63
N GLN A 93 12.72 -5.62 2.68
CA GLN A 93 13.83 -5.25 3.56
C GLN A 93 13.40 -4.39 4.77
N HIS A 94 12.25 -3.72 4.70
CA HIS A 94 11.76 -2.86 5.77
C HIS A 94 10.49 -3.44 6.42
N GLN A 95 10.14 -2.94 7.62
CA GLN A 95 8.95 -3.34 8.38
C GLN A 95 7.84 -2.27 8.23
N GLY A 96 7.16 -2.25 7.09
CA GLY A 96 6.03 -1.38 6.82
C GLY A 96 6.38 0.06 6.44
N ILE A 97 7.54 0.55 6.81
CA ILE A 97 7.97 1.94 6.59
C ILE A 97 9.35 1.97 5.91
N SER A 98 9.44 2.67 4.79
CA SER A 98 10.73 2.95 4.13
C SER A 98 11.28 4.28 4.64
N TYR A 99 12.28 4.24 5.54
CA TYR A 99 12.94 5.45 6.03
C TYR A 99 13.58 6.25 4.90
N THR A 100 14.18 5.57 3.93
CA THR A 100 14.76 6.21 2.74
C THR A 100 13.69 6.90 1.89
N GLY A 101 12.51 6.30 1.78
CA GLY A 101 11.34 6.88 1.11
C GLY A 101 10.84 8.14 1.83
N ILE A 102 10.76 8.11 3.18
CA ILE A 102 10.37 9.28 3.99
C ILE A 102 11.38 10.41 3.82
N VAL A 103 12.69 10.15 3.95
CA VAL A 103 13.73 11.16 3.77
C VAL A 103 13.65 11.76 2.36
N ARG A 104 13.50 10.95 1.33
CA ARG A 104 13.37 11.40 -0.06
C ARG A 104 12.13 12.28 -0.24
N SER A 105 11.00 11.88 0.34
CA SER A 105 9.75 12.65 0.31
C SER A 105 9.90 14.00 1.02
N PHE A 106 10.55 14.00 2.20
CA PHE A 106 10.82 15.22 2.97
C PHE A 106 11.75 16.18 2.22
N LEU A 107 12.82 15.68 1.60
CA LEU A 107 13.72 16.51 0.78
C LEU A 107 13.02 17.11 -0.44
N ARG A 108 12.07 16.39 -1.04
CA ARG A 108 11.23 16.94 -2.12
C ARG A 108 10.30 18.05 -1.62
N CYS A 109 9.78 17.93 -0.40
CA CYS A 109 8.93 18.96 0.20
C CYS A 109 9.66 20.30 0.42
N ILE A 110 10.96 20.28 0.67
CA ILE A 110 11.77 21.49 0.83
C ILE A 110 12.14 22.11 -0.53
N GLY A 111 11.99 21.36 -1.59
CA GLY A 111 12.27 21.80 -2.97
C GLY A 111 11.17 22.72 -3.54
N PRO A 112 11.47 23.40 -4.68
CA PRO A 112 10.57 24.39 -5.29
C PRO A 112 9.24 23.81 -5.80
N ASN A 113 9.13 22.49 -5.93
CA ASN A 113 7.95 21.80 -6.48
C ASN A 113 6.91 21.40 -5.41
N GLY A 114 7.14 21.75 -4.14
CA GLY A 114 6.20 21.47 -3.05
C GLY A 114 6.09 20.00 -2.63
N CYS A 115 5.25 19.74 -1.62
CA CYS A 115 4.99 18.40 -1.07
C CYS A 115 3.99 17.63 -1.92
N PHE A 116 4.34 17.28 -3.14
CA PHE A 116 3.49 16.39 -3.94
C PHE A 116 3.95 14.94 -3.86
N GLY A 117 3.11 14.13 -3.29
CA GLY A 117 2.93 12.70 -3.48
C GLY A 117 4.18 11.80 -3.42
N GLY A 118 4.02 10.60 -2.95
CA GLY A 118 4.97 9.52 -3.05
C GLY A 118 5.85 9.35 -1.82
N GLY A 119 5.67 8.30 -1.10
CA GLY A 119 6.43 7.88 0.08
C GLY A 119 5.63 6.85 0.86
N GLY A 120 4.53 6.38 0.29
CA GLY A 120 3.78 5.26 0.86
C GLY A 120 4.37 3.94 0.40
N THR A 121 4.67 3.05 1.35
CA THR A 121 5.06 1.67 1.07
C THR A 121 3.86 0.84 0.60
N ILE A 122 4.10 -0.35 0.07
CA ILE A 122 3.04 -1.30 -0.28
C ILE A 122 2.14 -1.57 0.92
N SER A 123 2.70 -1.81 2.11
CA SER A 123 1.94 -2.03 3.35
C SER A 123 1.03 -0.85 3.71
N MET A 124 1.51 0.39 3.56
CA MET A 124 0.70 1.59 3.77
C MET A 124 -0.42 1.73 2.72
N GLN A 125 -0.18 1.29 1.49
CA GLN A 125 -1.20 1.31 0.43
C GLN A 125 -2.30 0.28 0.69
N VAL A 126 -1.94 -0.92 1.15
CA VAL A 126 -2.92 -1.95 1.58
C VAL A 126 -3.81 -1.39 2.68
N VAL A 127 -3.23 -0.88 3.75
CA VAL A 127 -3.97 -0.32 4.89
C VAL A 127 -4.90 0.82 4.44
N ARG A 128 -4.43 1.70 3.58
CA ARG A 128 -5.25 2.78 3.01
C ARG A 128 -6.46 2.26 2.25
N GLY A 129 -6.27 1.22 1.45
CA GLY A 129 -7.33 0.64 0.61
C GLY A 129 -8.42 -0.09 1.39
N TYR A 130 -8.06 -0.70 2.53
CA TYR A 130 -8.98 -1.54 3.30
C TYR A 130 -9.60 -0.86 4.51
N VAL A 131 -8.88 0.07 5.14
CA VAL A 131 -9.16 0.46 6.52
C VAL A 131 -9.45 1.95 6.68
N LEU A 132 -8.92 2.81 5.80
CA LEU A 132 -8.95 4.25 5.99
C LEU A 132 -9.90 4.98 5.04
N THR A 133 -10.49 6.06 5.54
CA THR A 133 -11.27 7.00 4.74
C THR A 133 -10.38 7.83 3.81
N ARG A 134 -10.97 8.43 2.76
CA ARG A 134 -10.24 9.19 1.73
C ARG A 134 -9.72 10.57 2.16
N ASP A 135 -9.89 10.97 3.42
CA ASP A 135 -9.48 12.28 3.91
C ASP A 135 -7.96 12.47 3.88
N GLN A 136 -7.49 13.53 3.24
CA GLN A 136 -6.06 13.84 3.16
C GLN A 136 -5.59 14.66 4.37
N THR A 137 -5.47 14.02 5.53
CA THR A 137 -5.03 14.66 6.77
C THR A 137 -3.72 14.08 7.29
N ILE A 138 -2.98 14.89 8.07
CA ILE A 138 -1.76 14.41 8.79
C ILE A 138 -2.12 13.27 9.74
N VAL A 139 -3.27 13.36 10.41
CA VAL A 139 -3.77 12.33 11.33
C VAL A 139 -3.96 11.00 10.59
N ARG A 140 -4.56 11.02 9.39
CA ARG A 140 -4.68 9.84 8.55
C ARG A 140 -3.30 9.25 8.22
N LYS A 141 -2.32 10.09 7.87
CA LYS A 141 -0.97 9.62 7.55
C LYS A 141 -0.27 8.95 8.73
N LEU A 142 -0.50 9.46 9.94
CA LEU A 142 -0.01 8.82 11.16
C LEU A 142 -0.71 7.48 11.41
N LYS A 143 -2.03 7.42 11.20
CA LYS A 143 -2.78 6.15 11.28
C LYS A 143 -2.28 5.14 10.24
N GLU A 144 -2.01 5.55 8.98
CA GLU A 144 -1.41 4.68 7.95
C GLU A 144 -0.10 4.05 8.42
N ILE A 145 0.78 4.84 9.04
CA ILE A 145 2.07 4.38 9.56
C ILE A 145 1.88 3.33 10.67
N LEU A 146 1.02 3.63 11.64
CA LEU A 146 0.77 2.72 12.76
C LEU A 146 0.12 1.40 12.31
N LEU A 147 -0.87 1.49 11.43
CA LEU A 147 -1.55 0.33 10.88
C LEU A 147 -0.65 -0.49 9.95
N ALA A 148 0.22 0.15 9.16
CA ALA A 148 1.20 -0.57 8.34
C ALA A 148 2.17 -1.38 9.20
N TYR A 149 2.63 -0.83 10.32
CA TYR A 149 3.47 -1.55 11.28
C TYR A 149 2.72 -2.71 11.93
N GLN A 150 1.44 -2.51 12.30
CA GLN A 150 0.59 -3.56 12.85
C GLN A 150 0.33 -4.68 11.83
N LEU A 151 0.07 -4.34 10.56
CA LEU A 151 -0.10 -5.30 9.47
C LEU A 151 1.15 -6.18 9.31
N GLU A 152 2.33 -5.58 9.27
CA GLU A 152 3.61 -6.29 9.15
C GLU A 152 3.94 -7.18 10.35
N SER A 153 3.36 -6.89 11.52
CA SER A 153 3.51 -7.76 12.69
C SER A 153 2.55 -8.95 12.71
N SER A 154 1.51 -8.91 11.90
CA SER A 154 0.44 -9.92 11.87
C SER A 154 0.38 -10.75 10.59
N ALA A 155 1.04 -10.30 9.51
CA ALA A 155 1.05 -10.97 8.21
C ALA A 155 2.46 -11.04 7.61
N SER A 156 2.73 -12.06 6.82
CA SER A 156 3.99 -12.20 6.07
C SER A 156 4.08 -11.20 4.91
N LYS A 157 5.28 -10.99 4.40
CA LYS A 157 5.50 -10.11 3.24
C LYS A 157 4.75 -10.59 1.99
N GLU A 158 4.72 -11.90 1.81
CA GLU A 158 4.00 -12.55 0.71
C GLU A 158 2.49 -12.29 0.81
N GLU A 159 1.90 -12.45 2.00
CA GLU A 159 0.48 -12.17 2.22
C GLU A 159 0.15 -10.70 2.02
N ILE A 160 1.00 -9.78 2.49
CA ILE A 160 0.80 -8.33 2.29
C ILE A 160 0.89 -7.98 0.80
N PHE A 161 1.84 -8.56 0.07
CA PHE A 161 1.96 -8.33 -1.37
C PHE A 161 0.75 -8.90 -2.14
N GLU A 162 0.27 -10.09 -1.76
CA GLU A 162 -0.93 -10.72 -2.31
C GLU A 162 -2.16 -9.84 -2.10
N LEU A 163 -2.37 -9.33 -0.88
CA LEU A 163 -3.43 -8.36 -0.58
C LEU A 163 -3.33 -7.11 -1.45
N TYR A 164 -2.12 -6.60 -1.64
CA TYR A 164 -1.86 -5.43 -2.47
C TYR A 164 -2.28 -5.65 -3.92
N VAL A 165 -1.76 -6.71 -4.56
CA VAL A 165 -2.01 -6.98 -5.99
C VAL A 165 -3.46 -7.35 -6.27
N ASN A 166 -4.20 -7.86 -5.27
CA ASN A 166 -5.62 -8.18 -5.37
C ASN A 166 -6.54 -7.00 -5.07
N SER A 167 -6.04 -5.95 -4.40
CA SER A 167 -6.84 -4.80 -3.99
C SER A 167 -6.65 -3.56 -4.84
N ILE A 168 -5.51 -3.41 -5.50
CA ILE A 168 -5.17 -2.21 -6.25
C ILE A 168 -6.22 -1.92 -7.34
N PHE A 169 -6.68 -0.66 -7.39
CA PHE A 169 -7.57 -0.20 -8.45
C PHE A 169 -6.76 0.18 -9.69
N LEU A 170 -7.04 -0.45 -10.81
CA LEU A 170 -6.34 -0.30 -12.08
C LEU A 170 -7.22 0.30 -13.19
N GLY A 171 -8.25 1.04 -12.80
CA GLY A 171 -9.18 1.66 -13.76
C GLY A 171 -10.23 0.67 -14.29
N ASN A 172 -11.14 1.17 -15.10
CA ASN A 172 -12.21 0.40 -15.75
C ASN A 172 -12.93 -0.61 -14.84
N ARG A 173 -13.19 -0.24 -13.58
CA ARG A 173 -13.79 -1.08 -12.52
C ARG A 173 -12.96 -2.31 -12.16
N SER A 174 -11.72 -2.43 -12.64
CA SER A 174 -10.83 -3.56 -12.39
C SER A 174 -10.06 -3.37 -11.08
N TYR A 175 -10.26 -4.28 -10.16
CA TYR A 175 -9.55 -4.37 -8.90
C TYR A 175 -8.68 -5.63 -8.92
N GLY A 176 -7.38 -5.43 -8.74
CA GLY A 176 -6.36 -6.47 -8.82
C GLY A 176 -5.83 -6.71 -10.23
N ILE A 177 -4.61 -7.26 -10.25
CA ILE A 177 -3.83 -7.43 -11.48
C ILE A 177 -4.47 -8.43 -12.46
N GLU A 178 -5.06 -9.51 -11.96
CA GLU A 178 -5.68 -10.54 -12.82
C GLU A 178 -6.91 -9.99 -13.55
N SER A 179 -7.73 -9.21 -12.83
CA SER A 179 -8.89 -8.55 -13.43
C SER A 179 -8.49 -7.48 -14.45
N ALA A 180 -7.38 -6.76 -14.19
CA ALA A 180 -6.87 -5.76 -15.12
C ALA A 180 -6.25 -6.41 -16.36
N ALA A 181 -5.50 -7.50 -16.21
CA ALA A 181 -4.94 -8.26 -17.33
C ALA A 181 -6.03 -8.72 -18.30
N ASP A 182 -7.10 -9.29 -17.77
CA ASP A 182 -8.27 -9.68 -18.56
C ASP A 182 -8.96 -8.47 -19.23
N THR A 183 -9.16 -7.39 -18.48
CA THR A 183 -9.90 -6.21 -18.97
C THR A 183 -9.16 -5.45 -20.07
N TYR A 184 -7.83 -5.29 -19.96
CA TYR A 184 -7.02 -4.49 -20.89
C TYR A 184 -6.39 -5.29 -22.02
N PHE A 185 -6.07 -6.56 -21.77
CA PHE A 185 -5.32 -7.38 -22.71
C PHE A 185 -6.05 -8.67 -23.12
N GLY A 186 -7.16 -9.03 -22.44
CA GLY A 186 -7.85 -10.31 -22.67
C GLY A 186 -7.01 -11.53 -22.35
N LYS A 187 -6.09 -11.39 -21.38
CA LYS A 187 -5.10 -12.39 -20.99
C LYS A 187 -5.14 -12.64 -19.49
N THR A 188 -4.60 -13.76 -19.04
CA THR A 188 -4.26 -14.00 -17.65
C THR A 188 -2.97 -13.24 -17.29
N SER A 189 -2.73 -12.99 -16.01
CA SER A 189 -1.49 -12.34 -15.55
C SER A 189 -0.22 -13.08 -15.95
N ASN A 190 -0.31 -14.42 -16.08
CA ASN A 190 0.80 -15.29 -16.50
C ASN A 190 1.18 -15.13 -17.99
N GLU A 191 0.26 -14.66 -18.82
CA GLU A 191 0.46 -14.46 -20.26
C GLU A 191 0.94 -13.06 -20.62
N LEU A 192 1.06 -12.18 -19.63
CA LEU A 192 1.50 -10.81 -19.86
C LEU A 192 2.99 -10.75 -20.20
N SER A 193 3.31 -10.02 -21.26
CA SER A 193 4.68 -9.60 -21.54
C SER A 193 5.16 -8.57 -20.51
N LEU A 194 6.48 -8.38 -20.42
CA LEU A 194 7.05 -7.35 -19.55
C LEU A 194 6.50 -5.93 -19.86
N ALA A 195 6.31 -5.62 -21.14
CA ALA A 195 5.77 -4.33 -21.56
C ALA A 195 4.30 -4.14 -21.10
N GLU A 196 3.47 -5.18 -21.22
CA GLU A 196 2.08 -5.16 -20.73
C GLU A 196 2.03 -5.06 -19.20
N SER A 197 2.92 -5.76 -18.48
CA SER A 197 3.04 -5.66 -17.01
C SER A 197 3.39 -4.25 -16.56
N LEU A 198 4.36 -3.59 -17.21
CA LEU A 198 4.73 -2.20 -16.95
C LEU A 198 3.59 -1.22 -17.31
N SER A 199 2.84 -1.51 -18.38
CA SER A 199 1.68 -0.71 -18.76
C SER A 199 0.60 -0.71 -17.69
N LEU A 200 0.31 -1.87 -17.05
CA LEU A 200 -0.64 -1.96 -15.94
C LEU A 200 -0.25 -1.06 -14.76
N ILE A 201 1.04 -0.97 -14.46
CA ILE A 201 1.53 -0.11 -13.37
C ILE A 201 1.29 1.36 -13.69
N HIS A 202 1.57 1.80 -14.91
CA HIS A 202 1.35 3.19 -15.33
C HIS A 202 -0.14 3.57 -15.37
N ILE A 203 -1.04 2.63 -15.64
CA ILE A 203 -2.49 2.86 -15.56
C ILE A 203 -2.92 3.20 -14.13
N SER A 204 -2.23 2.69 -13.11
CA SER A 204 -2.54 2.97 -11.70
C SER A 204 -2.13 4.38 -11.24
N GLU A 205 -1.16 5.02 -11.88
CA GLU A 205 -0.61 6.31 -11.45
C GLU A 205 -1.60 7.48 -11.55
N PRO A 206 -2.33 7.71 -12.67
CA PRO A 206 -3.31 8.80 -12.77
C PRO A 206 -4.51 8.59 -11.84
N THR A 207 -4.99 7.37 -11.71
CA THR A 207 -6.16 7.03 -10.88
C THR A 207 -5.91 7.20 -9.38
N ARG A 208 -4.65 7.25 -8.94
CA ARG A 208 -4.27 7.56 -7.56
C ARG A 208 -4.30 9.05 -7.24
N GLN A 209 -4.14 9.92 -8.25
CA GLN A 209 -4.20 11.37 -8.06
C GLN A 209 -5.65 11.86 -7.99
N GLU A 210 -6.59 11.13 -8.59
CA GLU A 210 -8.03 11.46 -8.62
C GLU A 210 -8.83 10.79 -7.48
N ALA A 211 -8.24 9.87 -6.74
CA ALA A 211 -8.86 9.13 -5.65
C ALA A 211 -8.42 9.62 -4.27
#